data_def04cb0e7422a5908a5d33f4035f58f
#
_entry.id   def04cb0e7422a5908a5d33f4035f58f
#
_cell.length_a   1.000
_cell.length_b   1.000
_cell.length_c   1.000
_cell.angle_alpha   90.00
_cell.angle_beta   90.00
_cell.angle_gamma   90.00
#
_symmetry.space_group_name_H-M   'P 1'
#
loop_
_entity.id
_entity.type
_entity.pdbx_description
1 polymer ?
#
loop_
_entity_poly.entity_id
_entity_poly.type
_entity_poly.pdbx_seq_one_letter_code
_entity_poly.pdbx_strand_id
1 'polypeptide(L)'
;MPREGPASKRPLVVDPVYSSPLVTALVNKILLDGKKSTAERIVYGALEGCRDKTGSDPVLILKRALDNVKPALEVKSRRVGGATYQVPVEVKPGRSTTLALRWLVGYSRQRREKTMTERLMNEILDASNGLGAAVKRREDTHKMAESNKAFAHYRW
;
A
#
# COMPACT_ATOMS: atom_id res chain seq x y z
N MET A 1 7.65 -9.39 -25.32
CA MET A 1 7.93 -10.26 -24.15
C MET A 1 9.38 -10.69 -24.20
N PRO A 2 10.12 -10.60 -23.10
CA PRO A 2 11.51 -11.08 -23.09
C PRO A 2 11.53 -12.60 -23.23
N ARG A 3 12.44 -13.11 -24.07
CA ARG A 3 12.58 -14.56 -24.33
C ARG A 3 13.34 -15.30 -23.23
N GLU A 4 14.19 -14.59 -22.48
CA GLU A 4 15.13 -15.16 -21.50
C GLU A 4 14.70 -14.99 -20.04
N GLY A 5 13.46 -14.65 -19.80
CA GLY A 5 12.94 -14.48 -18.44
C GLY A 5 12.26 -13.14 -18.20
N PRO A 6 11.87 -12.85 -16.96
CA PRO A 6 11.24 -11.57 -16.61
C PRO A 6 12.21 -10.40 -16.77
N ALA A 7 11.70 -9.25 -17.18
CA ALA A 7 12.48 -8.02 -17.28
C ALA A 7 13.14 -7.65 -15.95
N SER A 8 14.38 -7.15 -16.02
CA SER A 8 15.09 -6.68 -14.83
C SER A 8 14.34 -5.49 -14.19
N LYS A 9 14.19 -5.51 -12.89
CA LYS A 9 13.58 -4.40 -12.16
C LYS A 9 14.59 -3.26 -12.03
N ARG A 10 14.17 -2.05 -12.39
CA ARG A 10 14.99 -0.85 -12.15
C ARG A 10 15.12 -0.61 -10.64
N PRO A 11 16.31 -0.23 -10.15
CA PRO A 11 16.47 0.17 -8.76
C PRO A 11 15.62 1.39 -8.45
N LEU A 12 15.02 1.41 -7.26
CA LEU A 12 14.26 2.57 -6.80
C LEU A 12 15.23 3.66 -6.36
N VAL A 13 15.11 4.84 -6.96
CA VAL A 13 15.94 5.99 -6.57
C VAL A 13 15.48 6.49 -5.20
N VAL A 14 16.43 6.76 -4.31
CA VAL A 14 16.15 7.28 -2.97
C VAL A 14 15.67 8.73 -3.07
N ASP A 15 14.65 9.08 -2.29
CA ASP A 15 14.12 10.43 -2.26
C ASP A 15 15.16 11.44 -1.76
N PRO A 16 15.38 12.58 -2.46
CA PRO A 16 16.41 13.54 -2.07
C PRO A 16 16.11 14.30 -0.77
N VAL A 17 14.84 14.46 -0.42
CA VAL A 17 14.43 15.21 0.79
C VAL A 17 14.48 14.35 2.05
N TYR A 18 13.91 13.15 1.97
CA TYR A 18 13.79 12.23 3.11
C TYR A 18 14.78 11.07 3.08
N SER A 19 15.55 10.94 2.02
CA SER A 19 16.52 9.85 1.82
C SER A 19 15.90 8.45 2.03
N SER A 20 14.63 8.28 1.63
CA SER A 20 13.86 7.07 1.84
C SER A 20 13.29 6.50 0.54
N PRO A 21 13.52 5.21 0.27
CA PRO A 21 12.91 4.55 -0.89
C PRO A 21 11.38 4.40 -0.74
N LEU A 22 10.84 4.37 0.47
CA LEU A 22 9.41 4.32 0.71
C LEU A 22 8.71 5.60 0.25
N VAL A 23 9.33 6.76 0.48
CA VAL A 23 8.81 8.06 0.02
C VAL A 23 8.78 8.10 -1.49
N THR A 24 9.84 7.65 -2.16
CA THR A 24 9.88 7.53 -3.63
C THR A 24 8.77 6.62 -4.15
N ALA A 25 8.57 5.47 -3.53
CA ALA A 25 7.52 4.53 -3.90
C ALA A 25 6.12 5.14 -3.73
N LEU A 26 5.91 5.93 -2.67
CA LEU A 26 4.65 6.64 -2.43
C LEU A 26 4.41 7.72 -3.48
N VAL A 27 5.42 8.52 -3.84
CA VAL A 27 5.35 9.51 -4.92
C VAL A 27 4.97 8.86 -6.25
N ASN A 28 5.64 7.77 -6.59
CA ASN A 28 5.35 7.02 -7.82
C ASN A 28 3.92 6.45 -7.83
N LYS A 29 3.38 6.12 -6.67
CA LYS A 29 2.01 5.58 -6.55
C LYS A 29 0.95 6.67 -6.68
N ILE A 30 1.22 7.87 -6.22
CA ILE A 30 0.32 9.04 -6.35
C ILE A 30 0.36 9.63 -7.74
N LEU A 31 1.47 9.48 -8.45
CA LEU A 31 1.70 10.03 -9.78
C LEU A 31 0.53 9.72 -10.75
N LEU A 32 0.02 10.76 -11.39
CA LEU A 32 -0.98 10.70 -12.46
C LEU A 32 -0.49 11.55 -13.64
N ASP A 33 -0.70 11.06 -14.86
CA ASP A 33 -0.41 11.77 -16.11
C ASP A 33 1.03 12.29 -16.25
N GLY A 34 1.97 11.63 -15.56
CA GLY A 34 3.38 12.05 -15.58
C GLY A 34 3.69 13.33 -14.78
N LYS A 35 2.75 13.87 -14.02
CA LYS A 35 2.91 15.09 -13.22
C LYS A 35 3.67 14.83 -11.92
N LYS A 36 4.94 14.51 -12.02
CA LYS A 36 5.76 14.11 -10.88
C LYS A 36 5.95 15.23 -9.85
N SER A 37 6.15 16.47 -10.27
CA SER A 37 6.29 17.60 -9.36
C SER A 37 5.06 17.83 -8.48
N THR A 38 3.87 17.65 -9.04
CA THR A 38 2.61 17.72 -8.28
C THR A 38 2.52 16.57 -7.27
N ALA A 39 2.88 15.35 -7.66
CA ALA A 39 2.90 14.20 -6.76
C ALA A 39 3.89 14.38 -5.60
N GLU A 40 5.08 14.88 -5.87
CA GLU A 40 6.09 15.21 -4.85
C GLU A 40 5.58 16.26 -3.88
N ARG A 41 4.94 17.30 -4.36
CA ARG A 41 4.36 18.38 -3.53
C ARG A 41 3.28 17.81 -2.59
N ILE A 42 2.42 16.93 -3.08
CA ILE A 42 1.38 16.28 -2.28
C ILE A 42 2.01 15.43 -1.17
N VAL A 43 2.99 14.60 -1.50
CA VAL A 43 3.64 13.70 -0.54
C VAL A 43 4.42 14.49 0.51
N TYR A 44 5.21 15.48 0.10
CA TYR A 44 5.98 16.30 1.02
C TYR A 44 5.09 17.11 1.96
N GLY A 45 4.04 17.72 1.44
CA GLY A 45 3.05 18.41 2.27
C GLY A 45 2.33 17.50 3.26
N ALA A 46 1.98 16.28 2.85
CA ALA A 46 1.37 15.30 3.74
C ALA A 46 2.31 14.85 4.85
N LEU A 47 3.58 14.59 4.53
CA LEU A 47 4.58 14.17 5.51
C LEU A 47 4.94 15.29 6.50
N GLU A 48 5.05 16.52 6.02
CA GLU A 48 5.23 17.69 6.90
C GLU A 48 4.05 17.86 7.85
N GLY A 49 2.82 17.74 7.34
CA GLY A 49 1.62 17.78 8.16
C GLY A 49 1.58 16.67 9.22
N CYS A 50 2.05 15.48 8.90
CA CYS A 50 2.19 14.38 9.87
C CYS A 50 3.19 14.75 10.98
N ARG A 51 4.33 15.33 10.62
CA ARG A 51 5.33 15.80 11.58
C ARG A 51 4.76 16.88 12.49
N ASP A 52 4.06 17.85 11.95
CA ASP A 52 3.49 18.96 12.71
C ASP A 52 2.43 18.49 13.71
N LYS A 53 1.64 17.48 13.35
CA LYS A 53 0.59 16.94 14.23
C LYS A 53 1.12 15.98 15.31
N THR A 54 2.18 15.24 15.04
CA THR A 54 2.67 14.19 15.95
C THR A 54 4.00 14.54 16.61
N GLY A 55 4.77 15.47 16.04
CA GLY A 55 6.12 15.79 16.51
C GLY A 55 7.17 14.72 16.23
N SER A 56 6.80 13.64 15.53
CA SER A 56 7.69 12.51 15.22
C SER A 56 8.24 12.60 13.80
N ASP A 57 9.30 11.81 13.51
CA ASP A 57 9.86 11.70 12.17
C ASP A 57 8.79 11.19 11.17
N PRO A 58 8.49 11.94 10.11
CA PRO A 58 7.46 11.55 9.14
C PRO A 58 7.75 10.24 8.44
N VAL A 59 9.01 9.89 8.21
CA VAL A 59 9.38 8.60 7.58
C VAL A 59 9.04 7.43 8.50
N LEU A 60 9.25 7.58 9.81
CA LEU A 60 8.86 6.56 10.79
C LEU A 60 7.35 6.40 10.88
N ILE A 61 6.61 7.50 10.82
CA ILE A 61 5.13 7.47 10.80
C ILE A 61 4.64 6.74 9.55
N LEU A 62 5.19 7.06 8.39
CA LEU A 62 4.87 6.40 7.13
C LEU A 62 5.19 4.91 7.18
N LYS A 63 6.35 4.54 7.69
CA LYS A 63 6.75 3.14 7.84
C LYS A 63 5.78 2.37 8.74
N ARG A 64 5.43 2.93 9.88
CA ARG A 64 4.45 2.35 10.81
C ARG A 64 3.07 2.22 10.17
N ALA A 65 2.62 3.24 9.43
CA ALA A 65 1.36 3.19 8.71
C ALA A 65 1.35 2.07 7.67
N LEU A 66 2.41 1.94 6.87
CA LEU A 66 2.53 0.86 5.89
C LEU A 66 2.60 -0.51 6.54
N ASP A 67 3.33 -0.67 7.63
CA ASP A 67 3.41 -1.95 8.37
C ASP A 67 2.03 -2.36 8.90
N ASN A 68 1.20 -1.42 9.33
CA ASN A 68 -0.17 -1.68 9.76
C ASN A 68 -1.12 -2.03 8.60
N VAL A 69 -0.81 -1.62 7.38
CA VAL A 69 -1.63 -1.87 6.18
C VAL A 69 -1.16 -3.10 5.40
N LYS A 70 0.09 -3.53 5.55
CA LYS A 70 0.64 -4.69 4.84
C LYS A 70 -0.14 -5.96 5.13
N PRO A 71 -0.70 -6.65 4.10
CA PRO A 71 -1.37 -7.92 4.31
C PRO A 71 -0.35 -9.07 4.40
N ALA A 72 -0.60 -10.04 5.26
CA ALA A 72 0.14 -11.29 5.32
C ALA A 72 -0.43 -12.35 4.37
N LEU A 73 -1.75 -12.28 4.13
CA LEU A 73 -2.51 -13.22 3.32
C LEU A 73 -3.35 -12.47 2.29
N GLU A 74 -3.53 -13.08 1.13
CA GLU A 74 -4.50 -12.66 0.12
C GLU A 74 -5.27 -13.85 -0.39
N VAL A 75 -6.37 -13.60 -1.10
CA VAL A 75 -7.20 -14.64 -1.70
C VAL A 75 -7.06 -14.58 -3.21
N LYS A 76 -6.74 -15.72 -3.82
CA LYS A 76 -6.66 -15.85 -5.27
C LYS A 76 -7.71 -16.85 -5.77
N SER A 77 -8.37 -16.51 -6.86
CA SER A 77 -9.30 -17.42 -7.50
C SER A 77 -8.55 -18.54 -8.24
N ARG A 78 -8.95 -19.76 -8.02
CA ARG A 78 -8.46 -20.93 -8.76
C ARG A 78 -9.63 -21.75 -9.25
N ARG A 79 -9.60 -22.16 -10.51
CA ARG A 79 -10.60 -23.03 -11.09
C ARG A 79 -10.15 -24.48 -11.01
N VAL A 80 -10.95 -25.30 -10.36
CA VAL A 80 -10.71 -26.75 -10.20
C VAL A 80 -11.98 -27.48 -10.57
N GLY A 81 -11.92 -28.39 -11.56
CA GLY A 81 -13.07 -29.20 -11.97
C GLY A 81 -14.30 -28.41 -12.39
N GLY A 82 -14.12 -27.22 -13.00
CA GLY A 82 -15.20 -26.34 -13.41
C GLY A 82 -15.73 -25.40 -12.33
N ALA A 83 -15.42 -25.62 -11.06
CA ALA A 83 -15.76 -24.72 -9.96
C ALA A 83 -14.63 -23.73 -9.66
N THR A 84 -14.99 -22.52 -9.28
CA THR A 84 -14.02 -21.45 -8.89
C THR A 84 -13.94 -21.37 -7.38
N TYR A 85 -12.76 -21.58 -6.84
CA TYR A 85 -12.48 -21.49 -5.41
C TYR A 85 -11.63 -20.27 -5.11
N GLN A 86 -11.90 -19.61 -3.98
CA GLN A 86 -11.08 -18.54 -3.44
C GLN A 86 -10.02 -19.16 -2.52
N VAL A 87 -8.78 -19.23 -2.99
CA VAL A 87 -7.69 -19.90 -2.28
C VAL A 87 -6.85 -18.90 -1.52
N PRO A 88 -6.69 -19.02 -0.18
CA PRO A 88 -5.80 -18.16 0.59
C PRO A 88 -4.34 -18.49 0.29
N VAL A 89 -3.55 -17.47 0.04
CA VAL A 89 -2.10 -17.58 -0.23
C VAL A 89 -1.32 -16.55 0.57
N GLU A 90 -0.11 -16.92 0.97
CA GLU A 90 0.81 -15.98 1.61
C GLU A 90 1.27 -14.91 0.63
N VAL A 91 1.38 -13.68 1.10
CA VAL A 91 1.84 -12.54 0.30
C VAL A 91 3.35 -12.38 0.47
N LYS A 92 4.08 -12.38 -0.64
CA LYS A 92 5.53 -12.09 -0.63
C LYS A 92 5.79 -10.65 -0.16
N PRO A 93 6.92 -10.37 0.55
CA PRO A 93 7.20 -9.05 1.12
C PRO A 93 7.11 -7.89 0.13
N GLY A 94 7.64 -8.04 -1.08
CA GLY A 94 7.56 -7.01 -2.13
C GLY A 94 6.14 -6.71 -2.59
N ARG A 95 5.31 -7.74 -2.72
CA ARG A 95 3.89 -7.59 -3.05
C ARG A 95 3.10 -6.99 -1.90
N SER A 96 3.41 -7.36 -0.66
CA SER A 96 2.78 -6.80 0.54
C SER A 96 2.97 -5.29 0.60
N THR A 97 4.18 -4.81 0.37
CA THR A 97 4.49 -3.37 0.30
C THR A 97 3.73 -2.68 -0.84
N THR A 98 3.69 -3.30 -2.03
CA THR A 98 2.95 -2.76 -3.18
C THR A 98 1.45 -2.65 -2.89
N LEU A 99 0.86 -3.66 -2.27
CA LEU A 99 -0.56 -3.65 -1.88
C LEU A 99 -0.83 -2.58 -0.81
N ALA A 100 0.04 -2.45 0.19
CA ALA A 100 -0.08 -1.43 1.24
C ALA A 100 -0.10 -0.02 0.64
N LEU A 101 0.84 0.28 -0.25
CA LEU A 101 0.89 1.57 -0.95
C LEU A 101 -0.35 1.81 -1.82
N ARG A 102 -0.79 0.79 -2.55
CA ARG A 102 -1.98 0.88 -3.39
C ARG A 102 -3.23 1.18 -2.57
N TRP A 103 -3.41 0.50 -1.46
CA TRP A 103 -4.57 0.72 -0.59
C TRP A 103 -4.51 2.06 0.12
N LEU A 104 -3.35 2.44 0.65
CA LEU A 104 -3.17 3.74 1.30
C LEU A 104 -3.56 4.88 0.36
N VAL A 105 -3.02 4.90 -0.85
CA VAL A 105 -3.32 5.95 -1.85
C VAL A 105 -4.76 5.87 -2.35
N GLY A 106 -5.26 4.67 -2.65
CA GLY A 106 -6.61 4.47 -3.14
C GLY A 106 -7.67 4.94 -2.15
N TYR A 107 -7.53 4.61 -0.89
CA TYR A 107 -8.45 5.05 0.16
C TYR A 107 -8.27 6.51 0.56
N SER A 108 -7.06 7.07 0.45
CA SER A 108 -6.85 8.50 0.59
C SER A 108 -7.69 9.29 -0.41
N ARG A 109 -7.73 8.85 -1.67
CA ARG A 109 -8.53 9.50 -2.72
C ARG A 109 -10.04 9.47 -2.46
N GLN A 110 -10.53 8.52 -1.69
CA GLN A 110 -11.94 8.37 -1.34
C GLN A 110 -12.35 9.19 -0.11
N ARG A 111 -11.41 9.81 0.58
CA ARG A 111 -11.69 10.65 1.74
C ARG A 111 -12.39 11.94 1.34
N ARG A 112 -13.04 12.57 2.32
CA ARG A 112 -13.88 13.77 2.12
C ARG A 112 -13.14 15.10 2.29
N GLU A 113 -11.88 15.08 2.71
CA GLU A 113 -11.07 16.29 2.85
C GLU A 113 -10.94 17.00 1.50
N LYS A 114 -10.72 18.30 1.53
CA LYS A 114 -10.70 19.15 0.35
C LYS A 114 -9.53 18.86 -0.59
N THR A 115 -8.32 18.76 -0.05
CA THR A 115 -7.09 18.56 -0.83
C THR A 115 -6.56 17.14 -0.71
N MET A 116 -5.84 16.68 -1.75
CA MET A 116 -5.20 15.36 -1.70
C MET A 116 -4.10 15.31 -0.64
N THR A 117 -3.42 16.41 -0.37
CA THR A 117 -2.42 16.52 0.69
C THR A 117 -3.04 16.20 2.07
N GLU A 118 -4.18 16.81 2.38
CA GLU A 118 -4.90 16.55 3.63
C GLU A 118 -5.43 15.11 3.70
N ARG A 119 -5.96 14.59 2.61
CA ARG A 119 -6.47 13.22 2.51
C ARG A 119 -5.37 12.21 2.79
N LEU A 120 -4.22 12.37 2.14
CA LEU A 120 -3.07 11.50 2.33
C LEU A 120 -2.51 11.60 3.76
N MET A 121 -2.35 12.81 4.27
CA MET A 121 -1.90 13.04 5.64
C MET A 121 -2.78 12.34 6.66
N ASN A 122 -4.09 12.53 6.56
CA ASN A 122 -5.03 11.94 7.51
C ASN A 122 -5.09 10.42 7.39
N GLU A 123 -5.00 9.86 6.18
CA GLU A 123 -4.96 8.41 6.00
C GLU A 123 -3.67 7.80 6.58
N ILE A 124 -2.53 8.46 6.41
CA ILE A 124 -1.25 8.02 7.01
C ILE A 124 -1.34 8.06 8.54
N LEU A 125 -1.88 9.11 9.11
CA LEU A 125 -2.05 9.24 10.56
C LEU A 125 -2.98 8.17 11.12
N ASP A 126 -4.14 7.97 10.50
CA ASP A 126 -5.09 6.93 10.90
C ASP A 126 -4.46 5.54 10.80
N ALA A 127 -3.80 5.24 9.69
CA ALA A 127 -3.14 3.95 9.49
C ALA A 127 -2.00 3.72 10.50
N SER A 128 -1.26 4.75 10.85
CA SER A 128 -0.21 4.65 11.89
C SER A 128 -0.76 4.30 13.26
N ASN A 129 -2.01 4.65 13.53
CA ASN A 129 -2.74 4.31 14.76
C ASN A 129 -3.59 3.04 14.64
N GLY A 130 -3.47 2.31 13.54
CA GLY A 130 -4.26 1.10 13.30
C GLY A 130 -5.71 1.36 12.91
N LEU A 131 -6.03 2.57 12.47
CA LEU A 131 -7.36 3.01 12.06
C LEU A 131 -7.42 3.30 10.56
N GLY A 132 -8.60 3.61 10.06
CA GLY A 132 -8.80 4.04 8.68
C GLY A 132 -9.15 2.92 7.71
N ALA A 133 -9.54 3.32 6.50
CA ALA A 133 -10.07 2.42 5.48
C ALA A 133 -9.00 1.45 4.92
N ALA A 134 -7.76 1.87 4.83
CA ALA A 134 -6.66 1.02 4.37
C ALA A 134 -6.40 -0.15 5.33
N VAL A 135 -6.38 0.13 6.64
CA VAL A 135 -6.25 -0.91 7.67
C VAL A 135 -7.46 -1.84 7.66
N LYS A 136 -8.66 -1.28 7.51
CA LYS A 136 -9.88 -2.08 7.38
C LYS A 136 -9.83 -3.01 6.18
N ARG A 137 -9.28 -2.55 5.05
CA ARG A 137 -9.10 -3.39 3.86
C ARG A 137 -8.20 -4.59 4.13
N ARG A 138 -7.10 -4.38 4.87
CA ARG A 138 -6.24 -5.48 5.30
C ARG A 138 -7.01 -6.49 6.17
N GLU A 139 -7.76 -6.00 7.16
CA GLU A 139 -8.55 -6.86 8.04
C GLU A 139 -9.60 -7.66 7.27
N ASP A 140 -10.31 -7.02 6.34
CA ASP A 140 -11.30 -7.69 5.50
C ASP A 140 -10.65 -8.77 4.61
N THR A 141 -9.46 -8.49 4.07
CA THR A 141 -8.69 -9.45 3.27
C THR A 141 -8.25 -10.64 4.13
N HIS A 142 -7.80 -10.40 5.36
CA HIS A 142 -7.45 -11.47 6.29
C HIS A 142 -8.67 -12.31 6.69
N LYS A 143 -9.82 -11.69 6.93
CA LYS A 143 -11.08 -12.40 7.21
C LYS A 143 -11.51 -13.29 6.05
N MET A 144 -11.42 -12.78 4.82
CA MET A 144 -11.71 -13.58 3.62
C MET A 144 -10.77 -14.77 3.49
N ALA A 145 -9.47 -14.58 3.74
CA ALA A 145 -8.49 -15.66 3.70
C ALA A 145 -8.77 -16.72 4.78
N GLU A 146 -9.15 -16.29 5.97
CA GLU A 146 -9.50 -17.18 7.07
C GLU A 146 -10.79 -17.96 6.78
N SER A 147 -11.81 -17.30 6.25
CA SER A 147 -13.07 -17.95 5.86
C SER A 147 -12.87 -19.00 4.77
N ASN A 148 -11.88 -18.84 3.91
CA ASN A 148 -11.54 -19.75 2.83
C ASN A 148 -10.40 -20.72 3.20
N LYS A 149 -10.02 -20.81 4.47
CA LYS A 149 -8.92 -21.64 4.95
C LYS A 149 -9.07 -23.11 4.57
N ALA A 150 -10.30 -23.61 4.49
CA ALA A 150 -10.61 -24.97 4.07
C ALA A 150 -10.11 -25.29 2.65
N PHE A 151 -9.95 -24.29 1.80
CA PHE A 151 -9.47 -24.43 0.42
C PHE A 151 -7.95 -24.20 0.28
N ALA A 152 -7.21 -24.07 1.37
CA ALA A 152 -5.76 -23.84 1.34
C ALA A 152 -4.99 -24.96 0.64
N HIS A 153 -5.51 -26.18 0.65
CA HIS A 153 -4.91 -27.33 -0.03
C HIS A 153 -5.01 -27.24 -1.57
N TYR A 154 -5.82 -26.34 -2.12
CA TYR A 154 -5.88 -26.07 -3.57
C TYR A 154 -4.83 -25.08 -4.05
N ARG A 155 -3.99 -24.53 -3.18
CA ARG A 155 -2.93 -23.60 -3.61
C ARG A 155 -1.87 -24.34 -4.44
N TRP A 156 -1.26 -23.61 -5.35
CA TRP A 156 -0.22 -24.07 -6.26
C TRP A 156 1.16 -23.52 -5.96
#